data_81bc6fbb560574cb05802ea437206e0e
#
_entry.id   81bc6fbb560574cb05802ea437206e0e
#
_cell.length_a   1.000
_cell.length_b   1.000
_cell.length_c   1.000
_cell.angle_alpha   90.00
_cell.angle_beta   90.00
_cell.angle_gamma   90.00
#
_symmetry.space_group_name_H-M   'P 1'
#
loop_
_entity.id
_entity.type
_entity.pdbx_description
1 polymer ?
#
loop_
_entity_poly.entity_id
_entity_poly.type
_entity_poly.pdbx_seq_one_letter_code
_entity_poly.pdbx_strand_id
1 'polypeptide(L)'
;VGADLPVDSVSWESARDYCKKMELRLPSEAEWEYSVRGGTKTTFYWGNKVTGREGNFCDSTCELNLREPRVSDGFKHTAPVGSFPPNPFGLYDMVGNVNEWVQDWLDIEKNYYLVSPKQDPPGPRPELDTCSGPHCAPSQSITHKISRGGAWNHSVAEMRSANRRYAH
;
A
#
# COMPACT_ATOMS: atom_id res chain seq x y z
N VAL A 1 18.81 -12.82 -1.43
CA VAL A 1 18.36 -11.43 -1.49
C VAL A 1 19.62 -10.60 -1.67
N GLY A 2 19.72 -9.77 -2.73
CA GLY A 2 20.83 -8.83 -2.91
C GLY A 2 20.75 -7.74 -1.84
N ALA A 3 21.88 -7.14 -1.47
CA ALA A 3 21.96 -6.15 -0.40
C ALA A 3 21.05 -4.93 -0.62
N ASP A 4 20.68 -4.65 -1.88
CA ASP A 4 19.90 -3.47 -2.28
C ASP A 4 18.46 -3.80 -2.69
N LEU A 5 18.02 -5.07 -2.59
CA LEU A 5 16.65 -5.44 -2.90
C LEU A 5 15.74 -5.28 -1.68
N PRO A 6 14.45 -4.94 -1.90
CA PRO A 6 13.51 -4.87 -0.80
C PRO A 6 13.32 -6.24 -0.14
N VAL A 7 13.02 -6.25 1.14
CA VAL A 7 12.58 -7.46 1.84
C VAL A 7 11.14 -7.73 1.48
N ASP A 8 10.86 -8.87 0.89
CA ASP A 8 9.53 -9.33 0.51
C ASP A 8 9.11 -10.60 1.28
N SER A 9 7.91 -11.10 1.00
CA SER A 9 7.37 -12.35 1.55
C SER A 9 7.37 -12.40 3.08
N VAL A 10 7.18 -11.26 3.73
CA VAL A 10 7.08 -11.14 5.19
C VAL A 10 5.61 -11.02 5.62
N SER A 11 5.25 -11.66 6.74
CA SER A 11 3.93 -11.47 7.34
C SER A 11 3.80 -10.09 7.97
N TRP A 12 2.55 -9.67 8.18
CA TRP A 12 2.26 -8.42 8.88
C TRP A 12 2.86 -8.41 10.30
N GLU A 13 2.77 -9.54 11.00
CA GLU A 13 3.34 -9.70 12.34
C GLU A 13 4.86 -9.52 12.34
N SER A 14 5.54 -10.13 11.36
CA SER A 14 6.99 -10.00 11.21
C SER A 14 7.40 -8.56 10.93
N ALA A 15 6.68 -7.87 10.06
CA ALA A 15 6.93 -6.46 9.74
C ALA A 15 6.69 -5.55 10.96
N ARG A 16 5.57 -5.78 11.69
CA ARG A 16 5.25 -5.07 12.95
C ARG A 16 6.34 -5.27 13.99
N ASP A 17 6.77 -6.52 14.21
CA ASP A 17 7.73 -6.86 15.26
C ASP A 17 9.14 -6.32 14.92
N TYR A 18 9.48 -6.28 13.62
CA TYR A 18 10.69 -5.59 13.18
C TYR A 18 10.62 -4.10 13.50
N CYS A 19 9.54 -3.41 13.11
CA CYS A 19 9.36 -2.00 13.44
C CYS A 19 9.46 -1.76 14.96
N LYS A 20 8.77 -2.57 15.76
CA LYS A 20 8.83 -2.45 17.22
C LYS A 20 10.23 -2.62 17.78
N LYS A 21 11.02 -3.56 17.24
CA LYS A 21 12.42 -3.76 17.64
C LYS A 21 13.29 -2.54 17.32
N MET A 22 12.93 -1.80 16.28
CA MET A 22 13.61 -0.56 15.86
C MET A 22 13.02 0.70 16.53
N GLU A 23 12.17 0.54 17.56
CA GLU A 23 11.44 1.63 18.24
C GLU A 23 10.55 2.45 17.29
N LEU A 24 10.05 1.79 16.26
CA LEU A 24 9.15 2.33 15.24
C LEU A 24 7.80 1.60 15.28
N ARG A 25 6.90 2.00 14.40
CA ARG A 25 5.66 1.28 14.11
C ARG A 25 5.36 1.27 12.61
N LEU A 26 4.47 0.41 12.18
CA LEU A 26 3.87 0.52 10.86
C LEU A 26 3.05 1.82 10.77
N PRO A 27 3.03 2.47 9.61
CA PRO A 27 2.16 3.63 9.40
C PRO A 27 0.68 3.20 9.47
N SER A 28 -0.21 4.11 9.86
CA SER A 28 -1.63 3.93 9.58
C SER A 28 -1.88 4.05 8.07
N GLU A 29 -2.99 3.51 7.59
CA GLU A 29 -3.36 3.63 6.18
C GLU A 29 -3.49 5.09 5.75
N ALA A 30 -4.03 5.94 6.61
CA ALA A 30 -4.16 7.37 6.35
C ALA A 30 -2.79 8.07 6.26
N GLU A 31 -1.85 7.73 7.14
CA GLU A 31 -0.47 8.24 7.08
C GLU A 31 0.23 7.79 5.80
N TRP A 32 0.04 6.52 5.43
CA TRP A 32 0.61 5.98 4.19
C TRP A 32 0.06 6.73 2.96
N GLU A 33 -1.28 6.90 2.87
CA GLU A 33 -1.88 7.59 1.72
C GLU A 33 -1.50 9.07 1.68
N TYR A 34 -1.43 9.74 2.81
CA TYR A 34 -0.90 11.10 2.89
C TYR A 34 0.55 11.16 2.38
N SER A 35 1.37 10.22 2.81
CA SER A 35 2.79 10.15 2.44
C SER A 35 2.99 9.89 0.95
N VAL A 36 2.30 8.90 0.36
CA VAL A 36 2.44 8.60 -1.07
C VAL A 36 1.98 9.76 -1.94
N ARG A 37 0.91 10.44 -1.56
CA ARG A 37 0.39 11.58 -2.33
C ARG A 37 1.34 12.77 -2.36
N GLY A 38 2.09 13.01 -1.32
CA GLY A 38 3.00 14.15 -1.26
C GLY A 38 2.32 15.49 -1.57
N GLY A 39 1.04 15.66 -1.18
CA GLY A 39 0.21 16.83 -1.47
C GLY A 39 -0.53 16.81 -2.81
N THR A 40 -0.33 15.79 -3.67
CA THR A 40 -1.03 15.68 -4.96
C THR A 40 -2.44 15.11 -4.82
N LYS A 41 -3.30 15.41 -5.81
CA LYS A 41 -4.69 14.89 -5.89
C LYS A 41 -4.92 14.02 -7.13
N THR A 42 -3.87 13.74 -7.89
CA THR A 42 -3.91 12.94 -9.11
C THR A 42 -4.03 11.44 -8.80
N THR A 43 -4.24 10.63 -9.83
CA THR A 43 -4.37 9.16 -9.70
C THR A 43 -3.13 8.55 -9.05
N PHE A 44 -1.95 8.98 -9.49
CA PHE A 44 -0.64 8.66 -8.93
C PHE A 44 0.02 9.95 -8.42
N TYR A 45 1.02 9.86 -7.56
CA TYR A 45 1.72 11.07 -7.07
C TYR A 45 2.43 11.86 -8.18
N TRP A 46 2.79 11.21 -9.29
CA TRP A 46 3.42 11.84 -10.47
C TRP A 46 2.40 12.34 -11.51
N GLY A 47 1.11 12.15 -11.33
CA GLY A 47 0.08 12.55 -12.28
C GLY A 47 -0.82 11.40 -12.72
N ASN A 48 -1.23 11.40 -14.02
CA ASN A 48 -2.20 10.42 -14.55
C ASN A 48 -1.62 9.57 -15.69
N LYS A 49 -0.41 9.84 -16.13
CA LYS A 49 0.24 9.08 -17.22
C LYS A 49 1.31 8.15 -16.65
N VAL A 50 1.43 6.98 -17.24
CA VAL A 50 2.42 5.98 -16.89
C VAL A 50 3.38 5.83 -18.08
N THR A 51 4.68 5.90 -17.82
CA THR A 51 5.74 5.80 -18.83
C THR A 51 6.70 4.65 -18.56
N GLY A 52 6.62 4.00 -17.39
CA GLY A 52 7.54 2.97 -16.92
C GLY A 52 8.74 3.51 -16.14
N ARG A 53 8.78 4.82 -15.88
CA ARG A 53 9.88 5.47 -15.17
C ARG A 53 9.53 5.85 -13.72
N GLU A 54 8.31 5.56 -13.31
CA GLU A 54 7.73 6.06 -12.06
C GLU A 54 7.72 5.02 -10.95
N GLY A 55 7.84 3.74 -11.30
CA GLY A 55 7.79 2.63 -10.34
C GLY A 55 7.87 1.29 -11.05
N ASN A 56 8.10 0.22 -10.30
CA ASN A 56 8.21 -1.14 -10.79
C ASN A 56 6.86 -1.87 -10.68
N PHE A 57 6.30 -2.29 -11.82
CA PHE A 57 5.00 -2.95 -11.93
C PHE A 57 5.00 -4.00 -13.05
N CYS A 58 3.91 -4.72 -13.25
CA CYS A 58 3.78 -5.72 -14.31
C CYS A 58 3.74 -5.03 -15.70
N ASP A 59 4.90 -4.77 -16.24
CA ASP A 59 5.19 -4.09 -17.50
C ASP A 59 5.25 -5.07 -18.70
N SER A 60 5.86 -4.66 -19.80
CA SER A 60 6.04 -5.49 -21.01
C SER A 60 6.88 -6.75 -20.78
N THR A 61 7.72 -6.79 -19.75
CA THR A 61 8.58 -7.94 -19.39
C THR A 61 7.88 -8.96 -18.51
N CYS A 62 6.75 -8.57 -17.92
CA CYS A 62 5.95 -9.41 -17.03
C CYS A 62 5.24 -10.52 -17.81
N GLU A 63 5.27 -11.74 -17.29
CA GLU A 63 4.66 -12.92 -17.91
C GLU A 63 3.18 -13.10 -17.56
N LEU A 64 2.62 -12.25 -16.69
CA LEU A 64 1.23 -12.31 -16.27
C LEU A 64 0.29 -11.61 -17.27
N ASN A 65 -0.96 -12.04 -17.30
CA ASN A 65 -2.00 -11.43 -18.15
C ASN A 65 -2.38 -9.99 -17.74
N LEU A 66 -1.82 -9.49 -16.65
CA LEU A 66 -2.06 -8.14 -16.10
C LEU A 66 -1.08 -7.10 -16.61
N ARG A 67 -0.15 -7.49 -17.48
CA ARG A 67 0.92 -6.64 -17.99
C ARG A 67 0.44 -5.40 -18.72
N GLU A 68 1.17 -4.30 -18.58
CA GLU A 68 1.08 -3.12 -19.45
C GLU A 68 2.10 -3.25 -20.60
N PRO A 69 1.69 -3.72 -21.78
CA PRO A 69 2.63 -4.15 -22.82
C PRO A 69 3.32 -2.98 -23.55
N ARG A 70 2.89 -1.74 -23.29
CA ARG A 70 3.38 -0.55 -24.03
C ARG A 70 4.51 0.17 -23.32
N VAL A 71 4.82 -0.20 -22.10
CA VAL A 71 5.89 0.42 -21.29
C VAL A 71 6.81 -0.64 -20.71
N SER A 72 8.03 -0.23 -20.37
CA SER A 72 8.97 -1.05 -19.61
C SER A 72 9.60 -0.21 -18.52
N ASP A 73 9.63 -0.74 -17.31
CA ASP A 73 10.33 -0.15 -16.16
C ASP A 73 11.77 -0.64 -16.02
N GLY A 74 12.14 -1.66 -16.80
CA GLY A 74 13.49 -2.21 -16.86
C GLY A 74 13.74 -3.40 -15.93
N PHE A 75 12.74 -3.85 -15.17
CA PHE A 75 12.87 -4.93 -14.21
C PHE A 75 11.80 -6.01 -14.42
N LYS A 76 12.22 -7.28 -14.44
CA LYS A 76 11.30 -8.42 -14.55
C LYS A 76 10.69 -8.80 -13.18
N HIS A 77 11.40 -8.53 -12.12
CA HIS A 77 11.03 -8.81 -10.72
C HIS A 77 11.31 -7.57 -9.87
N THR A 78 11.56 -7.72 -8.57
CA THR A 78 11.90 -6.61 -7.70
C THR A 78 13.11 -5.83 -8.19
N ALA A 79 13.04 -4.52 -8.13
CA ALA A 79 14.14 -3.60 -8.42
C ALA A 79 14.94 -3.29 -7.14
N PRO A 80 16.22 -2.89 -7.24
CA PRO A 80 16.94 -2.31 -6.11
C PRO A 80 16.18 -1.10 -5.54
N VAL A 81 16.20 -0.95 -4.22
CA VAL A 81 15.52 0.17 -3.55
C VAL A 81 16.03 1.51 -4.06
N GLY A 82 15.14 2.49 -4.23
CA GLY A 82 15.49 3.82 -4.74
C GLY A 82 15.80 3.87 -6.24
N SER A 83 15.43 2.84 -7.03
CA SER A 83 15.64 2.83 -8.49
C SER A 83 14.77 3.83 -9.23
N PHE A 84 13.69 4.29 -8.64
CA PHE A 84 12.72 5.21 -9.24
C PHE A 84 12.72 6.57 -8.55
N PRO A 85 12.25 7.64 -9.23
CA PRO A 85 12.21 8.97 -8.63
C PRO A 85 11.35 9.01 -7.35
N PRO A 86 11.76 9.76 -6.34
CA PRO A 86 10.97 9.92 -5.12
C PRO A 86 9.69 10.73 -5.38
N ASN A 87 8.73 10.60 -4.49
CA ASN A 87 7.55 11.45 -4.48
C ASN A 87 7.89 12.89 -4.00
N PRO A 88 6.91 13.83 -4.01
CA PRO A 88 7.16 15.21 -3.59
C PRO A 88 7.63 15.38 -2.13
N PHE A 89 7.45 14.38 -1.27
CA PHE A 89 7.98 14.38 0.10
C PHE A 89 9.39 13.75 0.21
N GLY A 90 10.00 13.34 -0.90
CA GLY A 90 11.31 12.70 -0.94
C GLY A 90 11.30 11.22 -0.58
N LEU A 91 10.13 10.56 -0.55
CA LEU A 91 9.99 9.15 -0.26
C LEU A 91 10.11 8.31 -1.54
N TYR A 92 10.95 7.29 -1.50
CA TYR A 92 11.19 6.35 -2.59
C TYR A 92 10.27 5.14 -2.50
N ASP A 93 10.06 4.46 -3.62
CA ASP A 93 9.39 3.16 -3.75
C ASP A 93 7.98 3.08 -3.15
N MET A 94 7.35 4.22 -2.88
CA MET A 94 5.97 4.30 -2.37
C MET A 94 4.93 3.66 -3.30
N VAL A 95 5.33 3.32 -4.53
CA VAL A 95 4.45 2.75 -5.55
C VAL A 95 5.23 1.70 -6.34
N GLY A 96 4.67 0.49 -6.41
CA GLY A 96 5.31 -0.64 -7.08
C GLY A 96 6.40 -1.31 -6.24
N ASN A 97 7.21 -2.10 -6.87
CA ASN A 97 8.28 -2.92 -6.32
C ASN A 97 7.74 -4.02 -5.38
N VAL A 98 7.41 -3.70 -4.12
CA VAL A 98 6.73 -4.61 -3.18
C VAL A 98 5.56 -3.91 -2.49
N ASN A 99 4.55 -4.69 -2.10
CA ASN A 99 3.47 -4.16 -1.27
C ASN A 99 4.00 -3.77 0.11
N GLU A 100 3.44 -2.73 0.68
CA GLU A 100 3.80 -2.20 2.00
C GLU A 100 2.67 -2.44 3.01
N TRP A 101 3.00 -3.06 4.13
CA TRP A 101 2.06 -3.27 5.22
C TRP A 101 1.74 -1.96 5.96
N VAL A 102 0.47 -1.77 6.27
CA VAL A 102 0.01 -0.70 7.16
C VAL A 102 -0.59 -1.30 8.44
N GLN A 103 -0.79 -0.47 9.45
CA GLN A 103 -1.28 -0.91 10.75
C GLN A 103 -2.74 -1.38 10.72
N ASP A 104 -3.52 -0.82 9.80
CA ASP A 104 -4.97 -0.93 9.77
C ASP A 104 -5.46 -2.32 9.38
N TRP A 105 -6.68 -2.61 9.83
CA TRP A 105 -7.46 -3.73 9.36
C TRP A 105 -8.35 -3.34 8.20
N LEU A 106 -8.70 -4.31 7.36
CA LEU A 106 -9.71 -4.11 6.33
C LEU A 106 -11.10 -4.22 6.94
N ASP A 107 -11.88 -3.18 6.77
CA ASP A 107 -13.33 -3.23 6.99
C ASP A 107 -14.01 -3.43 5.62
N ILE A 108 -14.48 -4.65 5.37
CA ILE A 108 -15.12 -5.03 4.10
C ILE A 108 -16.47 -4.31 3.95
N GLU A 109 -17.20 -4.15 5.02
CA GLU A 109 -18.51 -3.48 5.02
C GLU A 109 -18.40 -1.95 4.95
N LYS A 110 -17.19 -1.42 5.14
CA LYS A 110 -16.86 0.03 5.12
C LYS A 110 -17.61 0.88 6.12
N ASN A 111 -18.15 0.27 7.16
CA ASN A 111 -18.93 0.97 8.19
C ASN A 111 -18.06 1.94 8.99
N TYR A 112 -16.80 1.59 9.23
CA TYR A 112 -15.84 2.46 9.91
C TYR A 112 -15.70 3.81 9.20
N TYR A 113 -15.62 3.83 7.87
CA TYR A 113 -15.38 5.07 7.10
C TYR A 113 -16.57 6.03 7.12
N LEU A 114 -17.75 5.56 7.46
CA LEU A 114 -18.93 6.42 7.62
C LEU A 114 -18.86 7.25 8.90
N VAL A 115 -18.14 6.76 9.92
CA VAL A 115 -18.07 7.35 11.25
C VAL A 115 -16.65 7.73 11.69
N SER A 116 -15.65 7.44 10.87
CA SER A 116 -14.25 7.70 11.20
C SER A 116 -13.97 9.19 11.40
N PRO A 117 -13.05 9.55 12.30
CA PRO A 117 -12.57 10.91 12.42
C PRO A 117 -12.02 11.41 11.08
N LYS A 118 -12.25 12.70 10.78
CA LYS A 118 -11.68 13.32 9.57
C LYS A 118 -10.19 13.64 9.72
N GLN A 119 -9.71 13.73 10.94
CA GLN A 119 -8.33 14.00 11.27
C GLN A 119 -7.75 12.79 11.97
N ASP A 120 -6.58 12.34 11.52
CA ASP A 120 -5.80 11.22 12.10
C ASP A 120 -6.63 9.97 12.39
N PRO A 121 -7.38 9.42 11.41
CA PRO A 121 -8.21 8.25 11.63
C PRO A 121 -7.33 7.06 12.04
N PRO A 122 -7.64 6.39 13.17
CA PRO A 122 -6.82 5.27 13.66
C PRO A 122 -7.01 3.97 12.88
N GLY A 123 -7.92 3.95 11.92
CA GLY A 123 -8.33 2.76 11.18
C GLY A 123 -9.27 1.83 11.97
N PRO A 124 -9.95 0.90 11.28
CA PRO A 124 -10.77 -0.11 11.91
C PRO A 124 -9.93 -1.03 12.80
N ARG A 125 -10.48 -1.43 13.94
CA ARG A 125 -9.82 -2.33 14.90
C ARG A 125 -10.81 -3.35 15.43
N PRO A 126 -10.56 -4.65 15.30
CA PRO A 126 -11.48 -5.68 15.77
C PRO A 126 -11.83 -5.56 17.26
N GLU A 127 -10.84 -5.19 18.08
CA GLU A 127 -11.00 -5.04 19.52
C GLU A 127 -11.77 -3.79 19.97
N LEU A 128 -11.95 -2.82 19.07
CA LEU A 128 -12.68 -1.59 19.33
C LEU A 128 -14.10 -1.59 18.75
N ASP A 129 -14.54 -2.71 18.21
CA ASP A 129 -15.89 -2.91 17.68
C ASP A 129 -16.98 -2.92 18.81
N THR A 130 -16.77 -2.11 19.85
CA THR A 130 -17.83 -1.72 20.78
C THR A 130 -18.70 -0.62 20.17
N CYS A 131 -19.05 -0.79 18.93
CA CYS A 131 -19.97 0.10 18.28
C CYS A 131 -21.35 -0.07 18.93
N SER A 132 -21.83 0.96 19.60
CA SER A 132 -23.17 1.03 20.18
C SER A 132 -24.04 1.96 19.36
N GLY A 133 -24.71 1.43 18.36
CA GLY A 133 -25.63 2.19 17.52
C GLY A 133 -26.37 1.31 16.51
N PRO A 134 -27.47 1.79 15.91
CA PRO A 134 -28.33 1.01 15.02
C PRO A 134 -27.64 0.57 13.71
N HIS A 135 -26.44 1.03 13.42
CA HIS A 135 -25.64 0.69 12.23
C HIS A 135 -24.40 -0.15 12.56
N CYS A 136 -24.29 -0.62 13.78
CA CYS A 136 -23.15 -1.38 14.25
C CYS A 136 -23.51 -2.85 14.39
N ALA A 137 -23.19 -3.64 13.37
CA ALA A 137 -23.13 -5.09 13.54
C ALA A 137 -21.77 -5.47 14.14
N PRO A 138 -21.68 -6.46 15.02
CA PRO A 138 -20.39 -7.01 15.46
C PRO A 138 -19.65 -7.48 14.20
N SER A 139 -18.50 -6.87 13.92
CA SER A 139 -17.88 -7.05 12.59
C SER A 139 -17.17 -8.38 12.50
N GLN A 140 -17.84 -9.34 11.90
CA GLN A 140 -17.18 -10.47 11.24
C GLN A 140 -16.44 -10.03 9.96
N SER A 141 -16.48 -8.73 9.64
CA SER A 141 -15.96 -8.13 8.41
C SER A 141 -14.50 -7.66 8.52
N ILE A 142 -13.94 -7.53 9.74
CA ILE A 142 -12.57 -7.07 9.97
C ILE A 142 -11.66 -8.29 10.13
N THR A 143 -11.19 -8.85 9.04
CA THR A 143 -10.49 -10.14 9.06
C THR A 143 -9.09 -10.10 8.46
N HIS A 144 -8.73 -9.04 7.75
CA HIS A 144 -7.51 -8.97 6.96
C HIS A 144 -6.71 -7.72 7.29
N LYS A 145 -5.40 -7.81 7.16
CA LYS A 145 -4.52 -6.64 7.19
C LYS A 145 -4.44 -5.99 5.82
N ILE A 146 -4.26 -4.66 5.81
CA ILE A 146 -4.16 -3.88 4.59
C ILE A 146 -2.70 -3.77 4.18
N SER A 147 -2.47 -3.91 2.87
CA SER A 147 -1.23 -3.51 2.21
C SER A 147 -1.50 -2.48 1.12
N ARG A 148 -0.50 -1.67 0.82
CA ARG A 148 -0.58 -0.52 -0.08
C ARG A 148 0.57 -0.53 -1.07
N GLY A 149 0.53 0.37 -2.06
CA GLY A 149 1.62 0.63 -3.01
C GLY A 149 1.58 -0.22 -4.28
N GLY A 150 1.13 -1.44 -4.21
CA GLY A 150 1.24 -2.40 -5.30
C GLY A 150 2.63 -3.06 -5.35
N ALA A 151 2.88 -3.92 -6.33
CA ALA A 151 4.13 -4.67 -6.46
C ALA A 151 4.50 -4.90 -7.93
N TRP A 152 5.74 -5.34 -8.19
CA TRP A 152 6.27 -5.63 -9.52
C TRP A 152 5.39 -6.54 -10.39
N ASN A 153 4.63 -7.43 -9.78
CA ASN A 153 3.72 -8.37 -10.44
C ASN A 153 2.25 -7.91 -10.46
N HIS A 154 2.00 -6.64 -10.15
CA HIS A 154 0.66 -6.05 -10.14
C HIS A 154 0.44 -5.13 -11.34
N SER A 155 -0.82 -5.00 -11.76
CA SER A 155 -1.18 -4.06 -12.83
C SER A 155 -0.97 -2.61 -12.40
N VAL A 156 -0.76 -1.72 -13.37
CA VAL A 156 -0.69 -0.27 -13.15
C VAL A 156 -1.89 0.27 -12.38
N ALA A 157 -3.09 -0.30 -12.57
CA ALA A 157 -4.29 0.14 -11.85
C ALA A 157 -4.16 -0.05 -10.33
N GLU A 158 -3.33 -0.97 -9.88
CA GLU A 158 -3.08 -1.24 -8.46
C GLU A 158 -2.06 -0.31 -7.83
N MET A 159 -1.33 0.47 -8.67
CA MET A 159 -0.37 1.50 -8.23
C MET A 159 -1.02 2.82 -7.83
N ARG A 160 -2.32 2.98 -8.02
CA ARG A 160 -3.02 4.23 -7.67
C ARG A 160 -2.86 4.54 -6.19
N SER A 161 -2.63 5.81 -5.86
CA SER A 161 -2.43 6.25 -4.47
C SER A 161 -3.57 5.84 -3.53
N ALA A 162 -4.79 5.71 -4.04
CA ALA A 162 -5.96 5.28 -3.26
C ALA A 162 -6.21 3.77 -3.30
N ASN A 163 -5.38 2.99 -4.01
CA ASN A 163 -5.63 1.55 -4.12
C ASN A 163 -5.30 0.84 -2.80
N ARG A 164 -6.14 -0.13 -2.46
CA ARG A 164 -6.05 -0.93 -1.23
C ARG A 164 -5.98 -2.40 -1.59
N ARG A 165 -5.10 -3.12 -0.94
CA ARG A 165 -5.04 -4.58 -0.99
C ARG A 165 -5.09 -5.14 0.42
N TYR A 166 -5.34 -6.42 0.51
CA TYR A 166 -5.36 -7.14 1.78
C TYR A 166 -4.76 -8.53 1.60
N ALA A 167 -4.20 -9.03 2.67
CA ALA A 167 -3.72 -10.40 2.77
C ALA A 167 -4.07 -10.98 4.15
N HIS A 168 -4.09 -12.30 4.19
CA HIS A 168 -4.26 -13.08 5.40
C HIS A 168 -2.97 -13.13 6.21
#